data_7262fdcd1a90d3e114997ee21fa25f81
#
_entry.id   7262fdcd1a90d3e114997ee21fa25f81
#
_cell.length_a   1.000
_cell.length_b   1.000
_cell.length_c   1.000
_cell.angle_alpha   90.00
_cell.angle_beta   90.00
_cell.angle_gamma   90.00
#
_symmetry.space_group_name_H-M   'P 1'
#
loop_
_entity.id
_entity.type
_entity.pdbx_description
1 polymer ?
#
loop_
_entity_poly.entity_id
_entity_poly.type
_entity_poly.pdbx_seq_one_letter_code
_entity_poly.pdbx_strand_id
1 'polypeptide(L)'
;MLAAAEKAHVPIAVHLDHGKTLPCLKEALEMGFTSVMCDGSDLPIEENVALTCQVMDLARQYNACVEAEVGRVGKGEDGSEVKEAIASLSDCHRMDQTGITALAVGIGNAHGVYAATPHLHYEVLEAMRGSVRAYPVLHGGSG
;
A
#
# COMPACT_ATOMS: atom_id res chain seq x y z
N MET A 1 0.32 -11.62 -17.46
CA MET A 1 -0.01 -10.20 -17.33
C MET A 1 0.97 -9.32 -18.09
N LEU A 2 2.28 -9.40 -17.87
CA LEU A 2 3.29 -8.57 -18.56
C LEU A 2 3.19 -8.64 -20.09
N ALA A 3 3.16 -9.84 -20.67
CA ALA A 3 3.00 -10.02 -22.12
C ALA A 3 1.67 -9.46 -22.68
N ALA A 4 0.65 -9.28 -21.87
CA ALA A 4 -0.60 -8.63 -22.27
C ALA A 4 -0.45 -7.09 -22.18
N ALA A 5 0.25 -6.59 -21.16
CA ALA A 5 0.53 -5.18 -21.00
C ALA A 5 1.38 -4.65 -22.17
N GLU A 6 2.39 -5.40 -22.60
CA GLU A 6 3.25 -5.04 -23.75
C GLU A 6 2.48 -4.92 -25.08
N LYS A 7 1.39 -5.67 -25.23
CA LYS A 7 0.54 -5.66 -26.45
C LYS A 7 -0.61 -4.67 -26.39
N ALA A 8 -0.80 -4.00 -25.26
CA ALA A 8 -1.89 -3.07 -25.09
C ALA A 8 -1.65 -1.78 -25.88
N HIS A 9 -2.72 -1.18 -26.39
CA HIS A 9 -2.68 0.13 -27.06
C HIS A 9 -2.82 1.31 -26.10
N VAL A 10 -2.86 1.03 -24.79
CA VAL A 10 -2.95 2.03 -23.71
C VAL A 10 -1.85 1.76 -22.69
N PRO A 11 -1.39 2.77 -21.94
CA PRO A 11 -0.47 2.56 -20.83
C PRO A 11 -1.07 1.61 -19.78
N ILE A 12 -0.31 0.59 -19.37
CA ILE A 12 -0.70 -0.36 -18.32
C ILE A 12 0.40 -0.45 -17.28
N ALA A 13 0.05 -0.21 -16.02
CA ALA A 13 0.89 -0.56 -14.89
C ALA A 13 0.60 -2.00 -14.45
N VAL A 14 1.66 -2.77 -14.19
CA VAL A 14 1.55 -4.10 -13.58
C VAL A 14 2.06 -3.97 -12.16
N HIS A 15 1.17 -4.19 -11.19
CA HIS A 15 1.40 -3.94 -9.78
C HIS A 15 1.39 -5.25 -8.97
N LEU A 16 2.36 -5.40 -8.07
CA LEU A 16 2.32 -6.42 -7.02
C LEU A 16 1.59 -5.84 -5.82
N ASP A 17 0.44 -6.40 -5.50
CA ASP A 17 -0.38 -6.06 -4.36
C ASP A 17 0.07 -6.82 -3.10
N HIS A 18 0.17 -6.14 -1.95
CA HIS A 18 0.52 -6.67 -0.63
C HIS A 18 1.78 -7.56 -0.55
N GLY A 19 2.90 -7.11 -1.11
CA GLY A 19 4.19 -7.75 -0.93
C GLY A 19 4.75 -7.56 0.48
N LYS A 20 4.90 -8.65 1.25
CA LYS A 20 5.29 -8.61 2.67
C LYS A 20 6.78 -8.79 2.93
N THR A 21 7.54 -9.25 1.96
CA THR A 21 8.95 -9.55 2.13
C THR A 21 9.81 -8.99 1.02
N LEU A 22 11.01 -8.52 1.38
CA LEU A 22 11.97 -8.00 0.40
C LEU A 22 12.28 -8.98 -0.75
N PRO A 23 12.47 -10.30 -0.51
CA PRO A 23 12.66 -11.25 -1.60
C PRO A 23 11.49 -11.30 -2.59
N CYS A 24 10.23 -11.31 -2.12
CA CYS A 24 9.05 -11.33 -2.98
C CYS A 24 8.96 -10.05 -3.84
N LEU A 25 9.19 -8.89 -3.22
CA LEU A 25 9.20 -7.59 -3.90
C LEU A 25 10.30 -7.51 -4.96
N LYS A 26 11.48 -8.03 -4.63
CA LYS A 26 12.61 -8.11 -5.57
C LYS A 26 12.28 -9.00 -6.77
N GLU A 27 11.72 -10.18 -6.55
CA GLU A 27 11.33 -11.11 -7.62
C GLU A 27 10.31 -10.47 -8.57
N ALA A 28 9.32 -9.76 -8.04
CA ALA A 28 8.35 -9.03 -8.87
C ALA A 28 9.01 -7.97 -9.75
N LEU A 29 9.94 -7.18 -9.18
CA LEU A 29 10.70 -6.18 -9.93
C LEU A 29 11.59 -6.82 -11.02
N GLU A 30 12.27 -7.92 -10.70
CA GLU A 30 13.06 -8.70 -11.65
C GLU A 30 12.22 -9.28 -12.79
N MET A 31 10.96 -9.64 -12.51
CA MET A 31 9.98 -10.07 -13.52
C MET A 31 9.49 -8.91 -14.42
N GLY A 32 9.75 -7.65 -14.07
CA GLY A 32 9.33 -6.48 -14.86
C GLY A 32 8.02 -5.84 -14.37
N PHE A 33 7.61 -6.05 -13.13
CA PHE A 33 6.53 -5.28 -12.54
C PHE A 33 6.92 -3.81 -12.47
N THR A 34 6.02 -2.93 -12.87
CA THR A 34 6.26 -1.48 -12.93
C THR A 34 5.91 -0.78 -11.61
N SER A 35 5.28 -1.50 -10.69
CA SER A 35 4.90 -1.02 -9.38
C SER A 35 4.82 -2.18 -8.38
N VAL A 36 5.18 -1.94 -7.13
CA VAL A 36 5.07 -2.90 -6.03
C VAL A 36 4.54 -2.24 -4.78
N MET A 37 3.71 -2.95 -4.02
CA MET A 37 3.28 -2.53 -2.69
C MET A 37 4.12 -3.24 -1.63
N CYS A 38 4.79 -2.44 -0.79
CA CYS A 38 5.48 -2.86 0.42
C CYS A 38 4.49 -2.82 1.59
N ASP A 39 3.90 -3.95 1.93
CA ASP A 39 2.94 -4.06 3.04
C ASP A 39 3.65 -4.40 4.34
N GLY A 40 4.13 -3.38 5.05
CA GLY A 40 4.67 -3.45 6.40
C GLY A 40 3.66 -3.07 7.49
N SER A 41 2.37 -3.05 7.21
CA SER A 41 1.31 -2.58 8.13
C SER A 41 1.20 -3.39 9.43
N ASP A 42 1.71 -4.62 9.44
CA ASP A 42 1.80 -5.47 10.63
C ASP A 42 3.00 -5.13 11.55
N LEU A 43 3.94 -4.32 11.08
CA LEU A 43 5.16 -3.93 11.79
C LEU A 43 4.97 -2.61 12.56
N PRO A 44 5.77 -2.36 13.62
CA PRO A 44 5.93 -1.02 14.15
C PRO A 44 6.32 -0.02 13.07
N ILE A 45 5.89 1.22 13.16
CA ILE A 45 6.09 2.21 12.09
C ILE A 45 7.56 2.42 11.73
N GLU A 46 8.49 2.33 12.69
CA GLU A 46 9.92 2.45 12.46
C GLU A 46 10.45 1.33 11.55
N GLU A 47 9.97 0.10 11.78
CA GLU A 47 10.36 -1.07 11.00
C GLU A 47 9.71 -1.04 9.62
N ASN A 48 8.44 -0.62 9.52
CA ASN A 48 7.72 -0.42 8.26
C ASN A 48 8.45 0.61 7.38
N VAL A 49 8.81 1.77 7.94
CA VAL A 49 9.60 2.80 7.24
C VAL A 49 10.95 2.26 6.79
N ALA A 50 11.65 1.54 7.66
CA ALA A 50 12.95 0.96 7.32
C ALA A 50 12.87 -0.07 6.18
N LEU A 51 11.85 -0.94 6.19
CA LEU A 51 11.57 -1.88 5.11
C LEU A 51 11.23 -1.14 3.81
N THR A 52 10.36 -0.14 3.89
CA THR A 52 9.98 0.68 2.74
C THR A 52 11.17 1.39 2.12
N CYS A 53 12.09 1.94 2.91
CA CYS A 53 13.33 2.54 2.39
C CYS A 53 14.17 1.53 1.58
N GLN A 54 14.32 0.29 2.07
CA GLN A 54 15.03 -0.76 1.33
C GLN A 54 14.36 -1.09 0.00
N VAL A 55 13.01 -1.15 0.00
CA VAL A 55 12.22 -1.38 -1.22
C VAL A 55 12.36 -0.20 -2.19
N MET A 56 12.35 1.03 -1.70
CA MET A 56 12.58 2.23 -2.52
C MET A 56 13.94 2.20 -3.21
N ASP A 57 15.01 1.83 -2.49
CA ASP A 57 16.36 1.73 -3.08
C ASP A 57 16.43 0.62 -4.14
N LEU A 58 15.70 -0.46 -3.94
CA LEU A 58 15.60 -1.54 -4.90
C LEU A 58 14.77 -1.11 -6.13
N ALA A 59 13.58 -0.54 -5.92
CA ALA A 59 12.65 -0.15 -6.99
C ALA A 59 13.25 0.90 -7.95
N ARG A 60 14.10 1.81 -7.44
CA ARG A 60 14.82 2.80 -8.26
C ARG A 60 15.68 2.14 -9.35
N GLN A 61 16.25 0.96 -9.10
CA GLN A 61 17.07 0.24 -10.08
C GLN A 61 16.25 -0.27 -11.26
N TYR A 62 14.93 -0.45 -11.05
CA TYR A 62 13.98 -0.94 -12.05
C TYR A 62 13.06 0.17 -12.59
N ASN A 63 13.25 1.42 -12.16
CA ASN A 63 12.38 2.55 -12.49
C ASN A 63 10.90 2.25 -12.17
N ALA A 64 10.66 1.55 -11.06
CA ALA A 64 9.34 1.14 -10.60
C ALA A 64 8.82 2.04 -9.49
N CYS A 65 7.48 2.18 -9.42
CA CYS A 65 6.80 2.88 -8.34
C CYS A 65 6.69 2.00 -7.10
N VAL A 66 6.63 2.63 -5.92
CA VAL A 66 6.39 1.95 -4.66
C VAL A 66 5.17 2.53 -3.98
N GLU A 67 4.30 1.63 -3.53
CA GLU A 67 3.23 1.87 -2.59
C GLU A 67 3.62 1.32 -1.22
N ALA A 68 3.17 1.96 -0.14
CA ALA A 68 3.29 1.44 1.23
C ALA A 68 1.94 1.56 1.95
N GLU A 69 1.82 0.97 3.14
CA GLU A 69 0.59 1.04 3.94
C GLU A 69 0.87 1.57 5.34
N VAL A 70 -0.02 2.45 5.83
CA VAL A 70 -0.03 2.96 7.20
C VAL A 70 -1.43 2.75 7.81
N GLY A 71 -1.46 2.42 9.09
CA GLY A 71 -2.61 1.81 9.70
C GLY A 71 -2.69 0.35 9.27
N ARG A 72 -3.84 -0.26 9.37
CA ARG A 72 -4.06 -1.62 8.89
C ARG A 72 -5.43 -1.72 8.26
N VAL A 73 -5.47 -2.14 7.00
CA VAL A 73 -6.72 -2.55 6.36
C VAL A 73 -7.09 -3.93 6.87
N GLY A 74 -8.29 -4.06 7.43
CA GLY A 74 -8.74 -5.32 7.99
C GLY A 74 -8.84 -6.43 6.93
N LYS A 75 -8.59 -7.68 7.34
CA LYS A 75 -8.74 -8.87 6.48
C LYS A 75 -9.89 -9.71 7.01
N GLY A 76 -11.01 -9.73 6.29
CA GLY A 76 -12.22 -10.50 6.62
C GLY A 76 -12.45 -11.71 5.71
N GLU A 77 -11.52 -12.02 4.79
CA GLU A 77 -11.72 -13.05 3.77
C GLU A 77 -11.75 -14.49 4.30
N ASP A 78 -11.17 -14.73 5.47
CA ASP A 78 -11.08 -16.05 6.11
C ASP A 78 -11.90 -16.20 7.39
N GLY A 79 -12.74 -15.20 7.74
CA GLY A 79 -13.52 -15.18 8.99
C GLY A 79 -12.69 -14.90 10.26
N SER A 80 -11.43 -14.48 10.12
CA SER A 80 -10.62 -14.00 11.23
C SER A 80 -11.11 -12.64 11.73
N GLU A 81 -10.94 -12.36 13.03
CA GLU A 81 -11.23 -11.04 13.57
C GLU A 81 -10.35 -9.98 12.87
N VAL A 82 -11.02 -9.04 12.24
CA VAL A 82 -10.40 -7.92 11.54
C VAL A 82 -9.81 -6.97 12.59
N LYS A 83 -8.51 -7.05 12.82
CA LYS A 83 -7.80 -6.02 13.60
C LYS A 83 -7.46 -4.87 12.66
N GLU A 84 -8.46 -4.02 12.41
CA GLU A 84 -8.23 -2.74 11.76
C GLU A 84 -7.41 -1.82 12.68
N ALA A 85 -6.55 -1.00 12.11
CA ALA A 85 -5.89 0.08 12.82
C ALA A 85 -5.98 1.35 11.99
N ILE A 86 -6.57 2.39 12.59
CA ILE A 86 -6.68 3.69 11.93
C ILE A 86 -5.30 4.32 11.82
N ALA A 87 -4.98 4.80 10.63
CA ALA A 87 -3.71 5.48 10.38
C ALA A 87 -3.61 6.80 11.16
N SER A 88 -2.43 7.07 11.72
CA SER A 88 -2.13 8.39 12.27
C SER A 88 -1.51 9.30 11.21
N LEU A 89 -1.83 10.60 11.25
CA LEU A 89 -1.21 11.58 10.34
C LEU A 89 0.31 11.64 10.52
N SER A 90 0.79 11.44 11.75
CA SER A 90 2.23 11.38 12.04
C SER A 90 2.92 10.25 11.28
N ASP A 91 2.30 9.05 11.25
CA ASP A 91 2.87 7.91 10.55
C ASP A 91 2.75 8.06 9.04
N CYS A 92 1.67 8.70 8.55
CA CYS A 92 1.56 9.07 7.13
C CYS A 92 2.70 9.99 6.70
N HIS A 93 3.03 11.02 7.50
CA HIS A 93 4.16 11.91 7.21
C HIS A 93 5.50 11.18 7.21
N ARG A 94 5.72 10.29 8.19
CA ARG A 94 6.96 9.50 8.27
C ARG A 94 7.11 8.60 7.04
N MET A 95 6.03 7.97 6.60
CA MET A 95 6.05 7.14 5.42
C MET A 95 6.25 7.97 4.14
N ASP A 96 5.61 9.13 4.00
CA ASP A 96 5.79 10.05 2.86
C ASP A 96 7.25 10.52 2.70
N GLN A 97 8.00 10.65 3.81
CA GLN A 97 9.41 11.02 3.78
C GLN A 97 10.31 9.98 3.12
N THR A 98 9.88 8.73 2.98
CA THR A 98 10.62 7.69 2.24
C THR A 98 10.63 7.96 0.72
N GLY A 99 9.75 8.82 0.24
CA GLY A 99 9.61 9.18 -1.18
C GLY A 99 8.78 8.20 -1.99
N ILE A 100 7.93 7.39 -1.36
CA ILE A 100 6.96 6.52 -2.03
C ILE A 100 6.06 7.29 -2.99
N THR A 101 5.52 6.58 -3.98
CA THR A 101 4.58 7.15 -4.96
C THR A 101 3.15 7.16 -4.42
N ALA A 102 2.75 6.11 -3.71
CA ALA A 102 1.40 5.91 -3.22
C ALA A 102 1.39 5.41 -1.77
N LEU A 103 0.35 5.76 -1.03
CA LEU A 103 0.17 5.41 0.37
C LEU A 103 -1.23 4.88 0.62
N ALA A 104 -1.32 3.58 0.90
CA ALA A 104 -2.53 2.95 1.40
C ALA A 104 -2.75 3.35 2.86
N VAL A 105 -3.99 3.69 3.19
CA VAL A 105 -4.33 4.29 4.49
C VAL A 105 -5.48 3.52 5.13
N GLY A 106 -5.21 2.94 6.29
CA GLY A 106 -6.24 2.33 7.11
C GLY A 106 -7.17 3.41 7.70
N ILE A 107 -8.42 3.43 7.28
CA ILE A 107 -9.45 4.37 7.76
C ILE A 107 -10.69 3.66 8.31
N GLY A 108 -10.59 2.39 8.70
CA GLY A 108 -11.71 1.55 9.10
C GLY A 108 -12.29 0.71 7.96
N ASN A 109 -11.56 0.64 6.84
CA ASN A 109 -11.84 -0.21 5.69
C ASN A 109 -11.27 -1.61 5.90
N ALA A 110 -11.88 -2.61 5.25
CA ALA A 110 -11.43 -4.00 5.30
C ALA A 110 -11.60 -4.67 3.93
N HIS A 111 -10.79 -5.70 3.68
CA HIS A 111 -10.98 -6.59 2.54
C HIS A 111 -12.13 -7.57 2.81
N GLY A 112 -12.87 -7.93 1.77
CA GLY A 112 -13.97 -8.87 1.85
C GLY A 112 -15.31 -8.23 2.20
N VAL A 113 -16.27 -9.05 2.62
CA VAL A 113 -17.64 -8.62 2.91
C VAL A 113 -17.74 -8.10 4.33
N TYR A 114 -18.24 -6.88 4.49
CA TYR A 114 -18.47 -6.29 5.81
C TYR A 114 -19.64 -6.99 6.53
N ALA A 115 -19.44 -7.38 7.78
CA ALA A 115 -20.50 -7.94 8.61
C ALA A 115 -21.53 -6.89 9.06
N ALA A 116 -21.15 -5.61 9.04
CA ALA A 116 -21.99 -4.45 9.35
C ALA A 116 -21.52 -3.25 8.51
N THR A 117 -22.30 -2.17 8.49
CA THR A 117 -21.87 -0.93 7.83
C THR A 117 -20.56 -0.42 8.45
N PRO A 118 -19.47 -0.26 7.67
CA PRO A 118 -18.19 0.20 8.19
C PRO A 118 -18.29 1.66 8.64
N HIS A 119 -17.56 1.98 9.70
CA HIS A 119 -17.33 3.37 10.07
C HIS A 119 -16.01 3.84 9.47
N LEU A 120 -16.08 4.65 8.42
CA LEU A 120 -14.89 5.15 7.74
C LEU A 120 -14.47 6.51 8.27
N HIS A 121 -13.21 6.63 8.67
CA HIS A 121 -12.58 7.81 9.24
C HIS A 121 -12.08 8.75 8.14
N TYR A 122 -12.98 9.44 7.44
CA TYR A 122 -12.63 10.36 6.35
C TYR A 122 -11.79 11.55 6.81
N GLU A 123 -11.86 11.92 8.09
CA GLU A 123 -11.04 12.97 8.70
C GLU A 123 -9.53 12.70 8.58
N VAL A 124 -9.12 11.43 8.50
CA VAL A 124 -7.72 11.04 8.25
C VAL A 124 -7.29 11.48 6.85
N LEU A 125 -8.11 11.22 5.84
CA LEU A 125 -7.84 11.61 4.45
C LEU A 125 -7.84 13.12 4.29
N GLU A 126 -8.76 13.82 4.96
CA GLU A 126 -8.79 15.29 4.96
C GLU A 126 -7.53 15.88 5.60
N ALA A 127 -7.06 15.30 6.71
CA ALA A 127 -5.84 15.75 7.37
C ALA A 127 -4.58 15.52 6.53
N MET A 128 -4.55 14.45 5.72
CA MET A 128 -3.45 14.16 4.78
C MET A 128 -3.42 15.14 3.61
N ARG A 129 -4.58 15.68 3.22
CA ARG A 129 -4.72 16.53 2.03
C ARG A 129 -3.81 17.76 2.11
N GLY A 130 -2.88 17.85 1.16
CA GLY A 130 -1.93 18.96 1.06
C GLY A 130 -0.75 18.89 2.05
N SER A 131 -0.70 17.87 2.92
CA SER A 131 0.40 17.65 3.86
C SER A 131 1.23 16.38 3.55
N VAL A 132 0.68 15.45 2.77
CA VAL A 132 1.32 14.24 2.25
C VAL A 132 1.39 14.34 0.73
N ARG A 133 2.53 14.01 0.14
CA ARG A 133 2.77 14.08 -1.32
C ARG A 133 2.38 12.80 -2.04
N ALA A 134 2.52 11.65 -1.36
CA ALA A 134 2.13 10.36 -1.91
C ALA A 134 0.62 10.35 -2.25
N TYR A 135 0.27 9.69 -3.34
CA TYR A 135 -1.13 9.52 -3.72
C TYR A 135 -1.85 8.60 -2.73
N PRO A 136 -2.98 9.01 -2.15
CA PRO A 136 -3.74 8.13 -1.26
C PRO A 136 -4.36 6.97 -2.03
N VAL A 137 -4.28 5.77 -1.45
CA VAL A 137 -4.89 4.54 -1.97
C VAL A 137 -5.88 3.99 -0.94
N LEU A 138 -7.03 3.52 -1.42
CA LEU A 138 -8.04 2.85 -0.61
C LEU A 138 -8.08 1.37 -0.99
N HIS A 139 -7.76 0.51 -0.04
CA HIS A 139 -7.92 -0.93 -0.14
C HIS A 139 -9.28 -1.37 0.41
N GLY A 140 -9.74 -2.59 0.04
CA GLY A 140 -10.95 -3.19 0.62
C GLY A 140 -12.26 -2.52 0.23
N GLY A 141 -12.33 -1.81 -0.90
CA GLY A 141 -13.50 -1.08 -1.37
C GLY A 141 -14.53 -1.91 -2.14
N SER A 142 -14.46 -3.24 -2.12
CA SER A 142 -15.33 -4.14 -2.91
C SER A 142 -16.44 -4.81 -2.09
N GLY A 143 -16.58 -4.51 -0.81
CA GLY A 143 -17.60 -5.02 0.11
C GLY A 143 -18.85 -4.17 0.20
#